data_c22434daace277ea70d1f2fdaee0027c
#
_entry.id   c22434daace277ea70d1f2fdaee0027c
#
_cell.length_a   1.000
_cell.length_b   1.000
_cell.length_c   1.000
_cell.angle_alpha   90.00
_cell.angle_beta   90.00
_cell.angle_gamma   90.00
#
_symmetry.space_group_name_H-M   'P 1'
#
loop_
_entity.id
_entity.type
_entity.pdbx_description
1 polymer ?
#
loop_
_entity_poly.entity_id
_entity_poly.type
_entity_poly.pdbx_seq_one_letter_code
_entity_poly.pdbx_strand_id
1 'polypeptide(L)'
;MIFVDSNIPIYLVGADHPNKEIARVLLERAITDGELLVTDAEVLQEILHRYVAIERRDAIEPATATLLGVVDEVYPVERADVERVRQIVLATRLSARDAVHLAIMRRRGIDRIMTFDRAFDEVDGISRVGA
;
A
#
# COMPACT_ATOMS: atom_id res chain seq x y z
N MET A 1 -6.55 6.49 -10.52
CA MET A 1 -5.57 6.39 -9.43
C MET A 1 -5.51 4.98 -8.86
N ILE A 2 -4.32 4.54 -8.52
CA ILE A 2 -4.10 3.27 -7.85
C ILE A 2 -3.31 3.55 -6.57
N PHE A 3 -3.82 3.09 -5.43
CA PHE A 3 -3.10 3.14 -4.16
C PHE A 3 -2.08 2.00 -4.12
N VAL A 4 -0.82 2.30 -3.76
CA VAL A 4 0.26 1.31 -3.69
C VAL A 4 0.53 0.98 -2.23
N ASP A 5 0.31 -0.28 -1.86
CA ASP A 5 0.52 -0.79 -0.50
C ASP A 5 2.00 -1.10 -0.23
N SER A 6 2.36 -1.19 1.04
CA SER A 6 3.75 -1.39 1.48
C SER A 6 4.37 -2.68 0.99
N ASN A 7 3.59 -3.75 0.80
CA ASN A 7 4.13 -5.02 0.35
C ASN A 7 4.70 -4.96 -1.09
N ILE A 8 4.28 -4.00 -1.90
CA ILE A 8 4.83 -3.85 -3.26
C ILE A 8 6.32 -3.47 -3.22
N PRO A 9 6.75 -2.34 -2.63
CA PRO A 9 8.17 -2.03 -2.55
C PRO A 9 8.96 -3.06 -1.72
N ILE A 10 8.34 -3.64 -0.69
CA ILE A 10 9.00 -4.65 0.15
C ILE A 10 9.38 -5.90 -0.68
N TYR A 11 8.48 -6.41 -1.52
CA TYR A 11 8.83 -7.52 -2.41
C TYR A 11 9.85 -7.13 -3.47
N LEU A 12 9.78 -5.92 -3.99
CA LEU A 12 10.70 -5.45 -5.04
C LEU A 12 12.16 -5.41 -4.58
N VAL A 13 12.43 -5.05 -3.33
CA VAL A 13 13.79 -4.97 -2.78
C VAL A 13 14.20 -6.22 -2.04
N GLY A 14 13.28 -7.16 -1.84
CA GLY A 14 13.51 -8.37 -1.07
C GLY A 14 14.27 -9.45 -1.85
N ALA A 15 14.49 -10.59 -1.17
CA ALA A 15 15.06 -11.79 -1.77
C ALA A 15 14.12 -12.38 -2.85
N ASP A 16 14.62 -13.33 -3.64
CA ASP A 16 13.81 -13.99 -4.66
C ASP A 16 12.53 -14.59 -4.07
N HIS A 17 11.42 -14.23 -4.68
CA HIS A 17 10.08 -14.67 -4.30
C HIS A 17 9.18 -14.49 -5.54
N PRO A 18 8.18 -15.35 -5.76
CA PRO A 18 7.26 -15.18 -6.89
C PRO A 18 6.61 -13.80 -6.96
N ASN A 19 6.31 -13.19 -5.80
CA ASN A 19 5.70 -11.87 -5.74
C ASN A 19 6.61 -10.73 -6.17
N LYS A 20 7.93 -10.93 -6.15
CA LYS A 20 8.88 -9.91 -6.63
C LYS A 20 8.66 -9.60 -8.11
N GLU A 21 8.58 -10.62 -8.94
CA GLU A 21 8.32 -10.47 -10.36
C GLU A 21 6.91 -9.97 -10.65
N ILE A 22 5.93 -10.45 -9.89
CA ILE A 22 4.54 -9.99 -10.02
C ILE A 22 4.45 -8.49 -9.70
N ALA A 23 5.07 -8.04 -8.61
CA ALA A 23 5.09 -6.64 -8.24
C ALA A 23 5.72 -5.77 -9.33
N ARG A 24 6.85 -6.24 -9.90
CA ARG A 24 7.53 -5.53 -10.99
C ARG A 24 6.61 -5.37 -12.20
N VAL A 25 5.96 -6.45 -12.62
CA VAL A 25 5.06 -6.44 -13.77
C VAL A 25 3.86 -5.52 -13.54
N LEU A 26 3.27 -5.57 -12.34
CA LEU A 26 2.13 -4.72 -11.98
C LEU A 26 2.49 -3.23 -12.05
N LEU A 27 3.64 -2.85 -11.49
CA LEU A 27 4.11 -1.46 -11.52
C LEU A 27 4.42 -1.00 -12.94
N GLU A 28 5.15 -1.80 -13.71
CA GLU A 28 5.49 -1.45 -15.09
C GLU A 28 4.24 -1.27 -15.95
N ARG A 29 3.24 -2.14 -15.77
CA ARG A 29 1.98 -2.03 -16.50
C ARG A 29 1.22 -0.77 -16.12
N ALA A 30 1.12 -0.47 -14.82
CA ALA A 30 0.44 0.74 -14.36
C ALA A 30 1.11 2.01 -14.89
N ILE A 31 2.44 2.07 -14.86
CA ILE A 31 3.21 3.20 -15.39
C ILE A 31 3.01 3.32 -16.90
N THR A 32 3.09 2.22 -17.63
CA THR A 32 2.88 2.20 -19.09
C THR A 32 1.47 2.67 -19.46
N ASP A 33 0.47 2.29 -18.66
CA ASP A 33 -0.92 2.69 -18.88
C ASP A 33 -1.20 4.14 -18.47
N GLY A 34 -0.20 4.86 -17.94
CA GLY A 34 -0.36 6.24 -17.52
C GLY A 34 -1.17 6.41 -16.23
N GLU A 35 -1.26 5.38 -15.42
CA GLU A 35 -1.97 5.44 -14.15
C GLU A 35 -1.26 6.34 -13.15
N LEU A 36 -2.05 7.14 -12.42
CA LEU A 36 -1.55 7.92 -11.30
C LEU A 36 -1.42 7.00 -10.09
N LEU A 37 -0.19 6.83 -9.58
CA LEU A 37 0.10 5.99 -8.43
C LEU A 37 0.22 6.86 -7.18
N VAL A 38 -0.46 6.46 -6.12
CA VAL A 38 -0.48 7.23 -4.86
C VAL A 38 -0.30 6.28 -3.68
N THR A 39 0.05 6.84 -2.54
CA THR A 39 0.17 6.09 -1.28
C THR A 39 -0.11 7.03 -0.10
N ASP A 40 0.10 6.58 1.11
CA ASP A 40 -0.06 7.40 2.30
C ASP A 40 1.14 7.28 3.25
N ALA A 41 1.17 8.16 4.26
CA ALA A 41 2.25 8.19 5.24
C ALA A 41 2.30 6.90 6.09
N GLU A 42 1.18 6.21 6.28
CA GLU A 42 1.15 4.94 7.01
C GLU A 42 1.91 3.84 6.27
N VAL A 43 1.89 3.83 4.94
CA VAL A 43 2.72 2.90 4.16
C VAL A 43 4.21 3.12 4.46
N LEU A 44 4.66 4.36 4.57
CA LEU A 44 6.04 4.66 4.95
C LEU A 44 6.35 4.14 6.36
N GLN A 45 5.43 4.30 7.30
CA GLN A 45 5.57 3.78 8.65
C GLN A 45 5.60 2.25 8.67
N GLU A 46 4.81 1.58 7.84
CA GLU A 46 4.82 0.12 7.74
C GLU A 46 6.15 -0.42 7.25
N ILE A 47 6.80 0.25 6.30
CA ILE A 47 8.14 -0.10 5.82
C ILE A 47 9.14 -0.03 6.98
N LEU A 48 9.13 1.07 7.74
CA LEU A 48 9.98 1.24 8.92
C LEU A 48 9.72 0.16 9.96
N HIS A 49 8.46 -0.05 10.30
CA HIS A 49 8.05 -1.02 11.32
C HIS A 49 8.53 -2.43 10.97
N ARG A 50 8.32 -2.85 9.73
CA ARG A 50 8.73 -4.19 9.28
C ARG A 50 10.24 -4.38 9.39
N TYR A 51 11.02 -3.49 8.83
CA TYR A 51 12.46 -3.68 8.76
C TYR A 51 13.18 -3.47 10.09
N VAL A 52 12.61 -2.66 10.98
CA VAL A 52 13.08 -2.57 12.37
C VAL A 52 12.77 -3.90 13.10
N ALA A 53 11.56 -4.43 12.92
CA ALA A 53 11.13 -5.67 13.61
C ALA A 53 11.96 -6.90 13.21
N ILE A 54 12.35 -7.00 11.93
CA ILE A 54 13.16 -8.13 11.43
C ILE A 54 14.67 -7.83 11.41
N GLU A 55 15.09 -6.73 12.01
CA GLU A 55 16.49 -6.31 12.09
C GLU A 55 17.19 -6.18 10.72
N ARG A 56 16.46 -5.63 9.77
CA ARG A 56 16.94 -5.36 8.41
C ARG A 56 16.83 -3.87 8.09
N ARG A 57 17.42 -3.04 8.93
CA ARG A 57 17.44 -1.57 8.73
C ARG A 57 18.11 -1.16 7.43
N ASP A 58 19.00 -1.99 6.91
CA ASP A 58 19.65 -1.79 5.60
C ASP A 58 18.66 -1.75 4.42
N ALA A 59 17.49 -2.37 4.58
CA ALA A 59 16.46 -2.40 3.54
C ALA A 59 15.51 -1.20 3.55
N ILE A 60 15.55 -0.37 4.60
CA ILE A 60 14.64 0.79 4.74
C ILE A 60 14.80 1.78 3.58
N GLU A 61 16.03 2.24 3.34
CA GLU A 61 16.27 3.24 2.29
C GLU A 61 15.96 2.71 0.88
N PRO A 62 16.39 1.48 0.49
CA PRO A 62 16.02 0.95 -0.81
C PRO A 62 14.51 0.82 -1.01
N ALA A 63 13.77 0.32 -0.03
CA ALA A 63 12.32 0.16 -0.13
C ALA A 63 11.61 1.52 -0.21
N THR A 64 12.01 2.47 0.63
CA THR A 64 11.46 3.82 0.63
C THR A 64 11.73 4.53 -0.70
N ALA A 65 12.97 4.46 -1.19
CA ALA A 65 13.34 5.07 -2.47
C ALA A 65 12.57 4.45 -3.64
N THR A 66 12.38 3.13 -3.64
CA THR A 66 11.59 2.44 -4.67
C THR A 66 10.16 2.94 -4.69
N LEU A 67 9.51 3.04 -3.54
CA LEU A 67 8.15 3.56 -3.44
C LEU A 67 8.06 5.02 -3.90
N LEU A 68 8.89 5.89 -3.33
CA LEU A 68 8.86 7.33 -3.65
C LEU A 68 9.24 7.60 -5.10
N GLY A 69 9.98 6.69 -5.74
CA GLY A 69 10.35 6.82 -7.15
C GLY A 69 9.21 6.54 -8.13
N VAL A 70 8.12 5.89 -7.68
CA VAL A 70 7.00 5.50 -8.56
C VAL A 70 5.68 6.18 -8.21
N VAL A 71 5.51 6.67 -6.99
CA VAL A 71 4.27 7.35 -6.60
C VAL A 71 4.32 8.84 -6.92
N ASP A 72 3.18 9.35 -7.35
CA ASP A 72 3.00 10.77 -7.68
C ASP A 72 2.64 11.58 -6.44
N GLU A 73 2.06 10.96 -5.43
CA GLU A 73 1.60 11.63 -4.21
C GLU A 73 1.65 10.70 -3.01
N VAL A 74 2.03 11.26 -1.84
CA VAL A 74 1.93 10.60 -0.54
C VAL A 74 0.96 11.40 0.32
N TYR A 75 -0.20 10.83 0.63
CA TYR A 75 -1.20 11.52 1.43
C TYR A 75 -0.87 11.47 2.92
N PRO A 76 -1.09 12.56 3.65
CA PRO A 76 -0.94 12.55 5.10
C PRO A 76 -2.06 11.72 5.74
N VAL A 77 -1.76 11.15 6.91
CA VAL A 77 -2.76 10.55 7.79
C VAL A 77 -3.24 11.62 8.76
N GLU A 78 -4.53 11.95 8.69
CA GLU A 78 -5.13 12.95 9.55
C GLU A 78 -5.92 12.29 10.68
N ARG A 79 -6.19 13.05 11.75
CA ARG A 79 -6.98 12.54 12.87
C ARG A 79 -8.32 11.97 12.41
N ALA A 80 -8.99 12.63 11.50
CA ALA A 80 -10.28 12.17 10.98
C ALA A 80 -10.20 10.81 10.30
N ASP A 81 -9.08 10.49 9.64
CA ASP A 81 -8.86 9.18 9.03
C ASP A 81 -8.80 8.10 10.11
N VAL A 82 -8.03 8.34 11.17
CA VAL A 82 -7.89 7.40 12.29
C VAL A 82 -9.20 7.21 13.03
N GLU A 83 -9.98 8.27 13.20
CA GLU A 83 -11.31 8.19 13.83
C GLU A 83 -12.26 7.29 13.03
N ARG A 84 -12.18 7.27 11.71
CA ARG A 84 -12.98 6.39 10.85
C ARG A 84 -12.55 4.93 10.94
N VAL A 85 -11.33 4.66 11.34
CA VAL A 85 -10.80 3.29 11.46
C VAL A 85 -11.66 2.43 12.39
N ARG A 86 -12.22 3.00 13.47
CA ARG A 86 -13.09 2.24 14.37
C ARG A 86 -14.29 1.62 13.65
N GLN A 87 -14.94 2.38 12.78
CA GLN A 87 -16.08 1.88 12.01
C GLN A 87 -15.64 0.83 10.99
N ILE A 88 -14.51 1.05 10.34
CA ILE A 88 -13.99 0.15 9.32
C ILE A 88 -13.60 -1.20 9.91
N VAL A 89 -12.87 -1.23 11.03
CA VAL A 89 -12.46 -2.49 11.66
C VAL A 89 -13.62 -3.28 12.23
N LEU A 90 -14.72 -2.60 12.61
CA LEU A 90 -15.94 -3.27 13.07
C LEU A 90 -16.76 -3.85 11.91
N ALA A 91 -16.61 -3.32 10.70
CA ALA A 91 -17.38 -3.73 9.53
C ALA A 91 -16.60 -4.63 8.56
N THR A 92 -15.29 -4.78 8.73
CA THR A 92 -14.41 -5.54 7.84
C THR A 92 -13.47 -6.43 8.64
N ARG A 93 -12.66 -7.24 7.93
CA ARG A 93 -11.58 -8.03 8.54
C ARG A 93 -10.21 -7.37 8.37
N LEU A 94 -10.17 -6.13 7.93
CA LEU A 94 -8.92 -5.40 7.78
C LEU A 94 -8.23 -5.19 9.12
N SER A 95 -6.89 -5.23 9.10
CA SER A 95 -6.09 -4.75 10.23
C SER A 95 -6.32 -3.25 10.44
N ALA A 96 -5.96 -2.72 11.60
CA ALA A 96 -6.07 -1.29 11.85
C ALA A 96 -5.25 -0.46 10.85
N ARG A 97 -4.07 -0.94 10.45
CA ARG A 97 -3.23 -0.27 9.44
C ARG A 97 -3.91 -0.22 8.08
N ASP A 98 -4.41 -1.36 7.62
CA ASP A 98 -5.12 -1.42 6.34
C ASP A 98 -6.39 -0.59 6.36
N ALA A 99 -7.06 -0.51 7.50
CA ALA A 99 -8.22 0.36 7.67
C ALA A 99 -7.86 1.85 7.57
N VAL A 100 -6.64 2.26 7.97
CA VAL A 100 -6.14 3.62 7.73
C VAL A 100 -6.04 3.88 6.23
N HIS A 101 -5.46 2.94 5.47
CA HIS A 101 -5.37 3.07 4.02
C HIS A 101 -6.76 3.19 3.39
N LEU A 102 -7.70 2.36 3.82
CA LEU A 102 -9.07 2.42 3.30
C LEU A 102 -9.75 3.74 3.61
N ALA A 103 -9.57 4.29 4.82
CA ALA A 103 -10.13 5.58 5.19
C ALA A 103 -9.62 6.69 4.27
N ILE A 104 -8.32 6.70 3.98
CA ILE A 104 -7.70 7.68 3.08
C ILE A 104 -8.17 7.48 1.64
N MET A 105 -8.22 6.24 1.17
CA MET A 105 -8.72 5.91 -0.16
C MET A 105 -10.15 6.44 -0.36
N ARG A 106 -11.04 6.17 0.58
CA ARG A 106 -12.43 6.64 0.52
C ARG A 106 -12.53 8.16 0.52
N ARG A 107 -11.73 8.83 1.35
CA ARG A 107 -11.71 10.30 1.40
C ARG A 107 -11.22 10.91 0.10
N ARG A 108 -10.30 10.24 -0.59
CA ARG A 108 -9.70 10.71 -1.85
C ARG A 108 -10.38 10.17 -3.11
N GLY A 109 -11.42 9.36 -2.96
CA GLY A 109 -12.13 8.78 -4.09
C GLY A 109 -11.32 7.74 -4.86
N ILE A 110 -10.43 7.01 -4.18
CA ILE A 110 -9.60 5.97 -4.76
C ILE A 110 -10.29 4.62 -4.52
N ASP A 111 -10.53 3.86 -5.57
CA ASP A 111 -11.25 2.59 -5.51
C ASP A 111 -10.41 1.39 -5.94
N ARG A 112 -9.12 1.60 -6.29
CA ARG A 112 -8.21 0.51 -6.67
C ARG A 112 -6.96 0.53 -5.81
N ILE A 113 -6.53 -0.66 -5.39
CA ILE A 113 -5.32 -0.85 -4.57
C ILE A 113 -4.42 -1.92 -5.17
N MET A 114 -3.14 -1.62 -5.27
CA MET A 114 -2.11 -2.58 -5.65
C MET A 114 -1.53 -3.19 -4.37
N THR A 115 -1.91 -4.42 -4.09
CA THR A 115 -1.52 -5.14 -2.87
C THR A 115 -1.63 -6.64 -3.07
N PHE A 116 -0.85 -7.39 -2.31
CA PHE A 116 -0.97 -8.83 -2.21
C PHE A 116 -1.93 -9.27 -1.10
N ASP A 117 -2.41 -8.34 -0.28
CA ASP A 117 -3.33 -8.66 0.82
C ASP A 117 -4.75 -8.86 0.28
N ARG A 118 -5.21 -10.10 0.34
CA ARG A 118 -6.54 -10.49 -0.16
C ARG A 118 -7.69 -10.02 0.73
N ALA A 119 -7.41 -9.51 1.92
CA ALA A 119 -8.46 -8.95 2.77
C ALA A 119 -9.19 -7.80 2.09
N PHE A 120 -8.54 -7.07 1.18
CA PHE A 120 -9.17 -6.01 0.39
C PHE A 120 -10.20 -6.53 -0.61
N ASP A 121 -10.16 -7.80 -1.00
CA ASP A 121 -11.15 -8.39 -1.91
C ASP A 121 -12.56 -8.44 -1.30
N GLU A 122 -12.66 -8.41 0.04
CA GLU A 122 -13.92 -8.44 0.77
C GLU A 122 -14.49 -7.04 1.04
N VAL A 123 -13.81 -5.98 0.61
CA VAL A 123 -14.24 -4.60 0.85
C VAL A 123 -15.06 -4.11 -0.33
N ASP A 124 -16.33 -3.76 -0.06
CA ASP A 124 -17.22 -3.23 -1.09
C ASP A 124 -16.67 -1.93 -1.69
N GLY A 125 -16.71 -1.84 -3.02
CA GLY A 125 -16.28 -0.67 -3.74
C GLY A 125 -14.77 -0.55 -3.95
N ILE A 126 -13.99 -1.52 -3.47
CA ILE A 126 -12.54 -1.57 -3.66
C ILE A 126 -12.17 -2.74 -4.56
N SER A 127 -11.35 -2.48 -5.57
CA SER A 127 -10.81 -3.50 -6.46
C SER A 127 -9.31 -3.63 -6.24
N ARG A 128 -8.87 -4.87 -6.04
CA ARG A 128 -7.45 -5.15 -5.93
C ARG A 128 -6.84 -5.31 -7.33
N VAL A 129 -5.77 -4.56 -7.61
CA VAL A 129 -5.03 -4.67 -8.86
C VAL A 129 -4.03 -5.81 -8.73
N GLY A 130 -4.07 -6.71 -9.69
CA GLY A 130 -3.13 -7.82 -9.78
C GLY A 130 -3.74 -9.16 -9.44
N ALA A 131 -2.89 -10.09 -9.13
CA ALA A 131 -3.25 -11.48 -8.92
C ALA A 131 -3.85 -11.75 -7.56
#